data_2b69075cab3bb46b888ad9b7cb0f74e7
#
_entry.id   2b69075cab3bb46b888ad9b7cb0f74e7
#
_cell.length_a   1.000
_cell.length_b   1.000
_cell.length_c   1.000
_cell.angle_alpha   90.00
_cell.angle_beta   90.00
_cell.angle_gamma   90.00
#
_symmetry.space_group_name_H-M   'P 1'
#
loop_
_entity.id
_entity.type
_entity.pdbx_description
1 polymer ?
#
loop_
_entity_poly.entity_id
_entity_poly.type
_entity_poly.pdbx_seq_one_letter_code
_entity_poly.pdbx_strand_id
1 'polypeptide(L)'
;MRHTLVALMEDRPAALNRVLGLLRGRALAVHSIAFGESETAGVRRITVVVETTDVQQTIKQLNRLIEVLEVTDVTNAEYVVRETALVKIHAPEQQREEIRTIAEGFGAKIVGSSPQTVVVEMTDTPDRLGEMIERAKGLGTCETMRSGSLAMALGGATPRTEVPLREEITRPWWQADGAC
;
A
#
# COMPACT_ATOMS: atom_id res chain seq x y z
N MET A 1 14.39 8.55 8.85
CA MET A 1 13.07 9.20 8.75
C MET A 1 12.23 8.40 7.75
N ARG A 2 10.92 8.23 8.03
CA ARG A 2 10.02 7.56 7.10
C ARG A 2 9.59 8.50 5.99
N HIS A 3 9.58 7.99 4.77
CA HIS A 3 9.13 8.69 3.58
C HIS A 3 8.08 7.85 2.84
N THR A 4 7.07 8.53 2.32
CA THR A 4 6.04 7.94 1.47
C THR A 4 6.29 8.35 0.03
N LEU A 5 6.71 7.39 -0.78
CA LEU A 5 7.00 7.58 -2.19
C LEU A 5 5.85 7.01 -3.02
N VAL A 6 5.37 7.79 -3.98
CA VAL A 6 4.41 7.35 -4.99
C VAL A 6 5.11 7.34 -6.33
N ALA A 7 5.07 6.21 -7.03
CA ALA A 7 5.66 6.10 -8.35
C ALA A 7 4.67 5.55 -9.37
N LEU A 8 4.82 6.00 -10.62
CA LEU A 8 4.21 5.43 -11.80
C LEU A 8 5.25 4.60 -12.54
N MET A 9 4.84 3.45 -13.02
CA MET A 9 5.72 2.52 -13.73
C MET A 9 4.98 1.80 -14.84
N GLU A 10 5.71 1.35 -15.86
CA GLU A 10 5.17 0.54 -16.93
C GLU A 10 4.66 -0.81 -16.39
N ASP A 11 3.52 -1.29 -16.92
CA ASP A 11 2.97 -2.61 -16.59
C ASP A 11 3.77 -3.72 -17.31
N ARG A 12 4.97 -3.97 -16.81
CA ARG A 12 5.87 -5.02 -17.30
C ARG A 12 6.25 -5.98 -16.18
N PRO A 13 6.39 -7.29 -16.47
CA PRO A 13 6.71 -8.28 -15.44
C PRO A 13 7.98 -7.98 -14.64
N ALA A 14 8.99 -7.39 -15.27
CA ALA A 14 10.27 -7.07 -14.63
C ALA A 14 10.24 -5.78 -13.80
N ALA A 15 9.28 -4.89 -14.03
CA ALA A 15 9.25 -3.55 -13.45
C ALA A 15 9.23 -3.57 -11.92
N LEU A 16 8.28 -4.28 -11.33
CA LEU A 16 8.17 -4.43 -9.88
C LEU A 16 9.42 -5.06 -9.27
N ASN A 17 9.95 -6.12 -9.90
CA ASN A 17 11.16 -6.80 -9.42
C ASN A 17 12.38 -5.87 -9.39
N ARG A 18 12.52 -4.98 -10.37
CA ARG A 18 13.62 -4.00 -10.41
C ARG A 18 13.49 -2.96 -9.32
N VAL A 19 12.28 -2.44 -9.07
CA VAL A 19 12.02 -1.51 -7.97
C VAL A 19 12.37 -2.18 -6.63
N LEU A 20 11.85 -3.38 -6.37
CA LEU A 20 12.13 -4.13 -5.14
C LEU A 20 13.62 -4.49 -5.01
N GLY A 21 14.26 -4.86 -6.11
CA GLY A 21 15.69 -5.15 -6.19
C GLY A 21 16.54 -3.94 -5.82
N LEU A 22 16.16 -2.74 -6.28
CA LEU A 22 16.84 -1.49 -5.93
C LEU A 22 16.69 -1.17 -4.45
N LEU A 23 15.46 -1.24 -3.91
CA LEU A 23 15.20 -0.98 -2.48
C LEU A 23 16.00 -1.93 -1.60
N ARG A 24 16.03 -3.22 -1.94
CA ARG A 24 16.82 -4.24 -1.24
C ARG A 24 18.32 -3.99 -1.35
N GLY A 25 18.81 -3.70 -2.54
CA GLY A 25 20.23 -3.44 -2.81
C GLY A 25 20.78 -2.23 -2.06
N ARG A 26 19.91 -1.34 -1.59
CA ARG A 26 20.23 -0.18 -0.75
C ARG A 26 20.00 -0.43 0.73
N ALA A 27 19.62 -1.64 1.12
CA ALA A 27 19.27 -2.00 2.49
C ALA A 27 18.24 -1.04 3.12
N LEU A 28 17.31 -0.50 2.31
CA LEU A 28 16.26 0.38 2.81
C LEU A 28 15.25 -0.44 3.61
N ALA A 29 14.90 0.05 4.81
CA ALA A 29 13.81 -0.52 5.57
C ALA A 29 12.47 -0.15 4.91
N VAL A 30 11.82 -1.14 4.29
CA VAL A 30 10.52 -0.99 3.66
C VAL A 30 9.45 -1.36 4.68
N HIS A 31 8.57 -0.41 5.01
CA HIS A 31 7.48 -0.60 5.98
C HIS A 31 6.19 -1.04 5.32
N SER A 32 5.93 -0.57 4.10
CA SER A 32 4.69 -0.83 3.39
C SER A 32 4.90 -0.71 1.88
N ILE A 33 4.21 -1.56 1.13
CA ILE A 33 4.10 -1.47 -0.32
C ILE A 33 2.65 -1.72 -0.70
N ALA A 34 2.07 -0.81 -1.48
CA ALA A 34 0.82 -1.02 -2.17
C ALA A 34 1.04 -0.86 -3.67
N PHE A 35 0.57 -1.81 -4.46
CA PHE A 35 0.78 -1.86 -5.90
C PHE A 35 -0.54 -2.18 -6.60
N GLY A 36 -0.88 -1.40 -7.62
CA GLY A 36 -2.15 -1.56 -8.32
C GLY A 36 -2.17 -0.91 -9.70
N GLU A 37 -3.32 -0.98 -10.33
CA GLU A 37 -3.57 -0.29 -11.59
C GLU A 37 -3.59 1.22 -11.39
N SER A 38 -3.17 1.96 -12.43
CA SER A 38 -3.37 3.40 -12.50
C SER A 38 -4.59 3.72 -13.38
N GLU A 39 -4.91 5.01 -13.47
CA GLU A 39 -5.92 5.54 -14.38
C GLU A 39 -5.54 5.40 -15.86
N THR A 40 -4.28 5.09 -16.14
CA THR A 40 -3.76 4.96 -17.52
C THR A 40 -3.48 3.49 -17.82
N ALA A 41 -4.02 3.00 -18.94
CA ALA A 41 -3.78 1.64 -19.41
C ALA A 41 -2.26 1.41 -19.65
N GLY A 42 -1.75 0.26 -19.22
CA GLY A 42 -0.32 -0.07 -19.34
C GLY A 42 0.57 0.60 -18.30
N VAL A 43 -0.01 1.31 -17.33
CA VAL A 43 0.72 1.94 -16.23
C VAL A 43 0.24 1.38 -14.88
N ARG A 44 1.18 1.13 -13.99
CA ARG A 44 0.93 0.73 -12.60
C ARG A 44 1.32 1.85 -11.65
N ARG A 45 0.60 1.95 -10.56
CA ARG A 45 0.94 2.84 -9.45
C ARG A 45 1.45 2.03 -8.27
N ILE A 46 2.56 2.47 -7.70
CA ILE A 46 3.12 1.89 -6.47
C ILE A 46 3.26 2.98 -5.42
N THR A 47 2.80 2.69 -4.21
CA THR A 47 3.10 3.48 -3.01
C THR A 47 4.05 2.67 -2.14
N VAL A 48 5.18 3.26 -1.79
CA VAL A 48 6.19 2.61 -0.94
C VAL A 48 6.48 3.51 0.25
N VAL A 49 6.35 2.95 1.46
CA VAL A 49 6.79 3.62 2.69
C VAL A 49 8.16 3.06 3.07
N VAL A 50 9.18 3.90 2.99
CA VAL A 50 10.57 3.53 3.27
C VAL A 50 11.16 4.37 4.40
N GLU A 51 12.14 3.83 5.10
CA GLU A 51 12.96 4.59 6.01
C GLU A 51 14.32 4.83 5.39
N THR A 52 14.68 6.11 5.26
CA THR A 52 15.96 6.55 4.67
C THR A 52 16.41 7.88 5.26
N THR A 53 17.70 8.12 5.22
CA THR A 53 18.32 9.41 5.55
C THR A 53 18.48 10.30 4.33
N ASP A 54 18.46 9.72 3.11
CA ASP A 54 18.61 10.44 1.84
C ASP A 54 17.52 9.97 0.84
N VAL A 55 16.34 10.58 0.97
CA VAL A 55 15.20 10.31 0.08
C VAL A 55 15.48 10.78 -1.34
N GLN A 56 16.20 11.89 -1.52
CA GLN A 56 16.49 12.43 -2.84
C GLN A 56 17.38 11.49 -3.67
N GLN A 57 18.33 10.84 -3.01
CA GLN A 57 19.15 9.82 -3.66
C GLN A 57 18.30 8.60 -4.04
N THR A 58 17.37 8.19 -3.19
CA THR A 58 16.46 7.08 -3.46
C THR A 58 15.58 7.39 -4.68
N ILE A 59 14.98 8.58 -4.75
CA ILE A 59 14.16 9.03 -5.88
C ILE A 59 14.97 9.06 -7.18
N LYS A 60 16.17 9.66 -7.15
CA LYS A 60 17.05 9.71 -8.32
C LYS A 60 17.38 8.32 -8.87
N GLN A 61 17.52 7.33 -8.01
CA GLN A 61 17.83 5.97 -8.42
C GLN A 61 16.61 5.23 -8.96
N LEU A 62 15.43 5.42 -8.34
CA LEU A 62 14.18 4.89 -8.86
C LEU A 62 13.90 5.45 -10.25
N ASN A 63 14.07 6.76 -10.47
CA ASN A 63 13.89 7.41 -11.77
C ASN A 63 14.91 6.97 -12.85
N ARG A 64 15.98 6.25 -12.48
CA ARG A 64 16.92 5.65 -13.45
C ARG A 64 16.46 4.30 -13.98
N LEU A 65 15.49 3.68 -13.33
CA LEU A 65 14.91 2.44 -13.83
C LEU A 65 14.07 2.77 -15.07
N ILE A 66 14.32 2.03 -16.15
CA ILE A 66 13.71 2.34 -17.46
C ILE A 66 12.18 2.20 -17.44
N GLU A 67 11.68 1.35 -16.56
CA GLU A 67 10.24 1.09 -16.40
C GLU A 67 9.57 2.10 -15.45
N VAL A 68 10.32 2.90 -14.71
CA VAL A 68 9.78 3.91 -13.81
C VAL A 68 9.58 5.20 -14.60
N LEU A 69 8.35 5.67 -14.64
CA LEU A 69 7.95 6.87 -15.37
C LEU A 69 8.17 8.12 -14.53
N GLU A 70 7.75 8.08 -13.28
CA GLU A 70 7.87 9.21 -12.35
C GLU A 70 7.85 8.71 -10.90
N VAL A 71 8.59 9.39 -10.02
CA VAL A 71 8.58 9.16 -8.57
C VAL A 71 8.41 10.49 -7.84
N THR A 72 7.46 10.54 -6.92
CA THR A 72 7.21 11.71 -6.06
C THR A 72 7.27 11.33 -4.59
N ASP A 73 7.97 12.12 -3.78
CA ASP A 73 7.89 12.07 -2.31
C ASP A 73 6.71 12.93 -1.85
N VAL A 74 5.70 12.28 -1.30
CA VAL A 74 4.49 12.97 -0.80
C VAL A 74 4.53 13.20 0.72
N THR A 75 5.62 12.84 1.39
CA THR A 75 5.75 12.91 2.87
C THR A 75 5.42 14.28 3.44
N ASN A 76 5.90 15.34 2.79
CA ASN A 76 5.71 16.74 3.23
C ASN A 76 4.61 17.48 2.44
N ALA A 77 3.92 16.80 1.54
CA ALA A 77 2.79 17.35 0.82
C ALA A 77 1.51 17.25 1.67
N GLU A 78 0.51 18.05 1.35
CA GLU A 78 -0.84 17.82 1.85
C GLU A 78 -1.42 16.61 1.10
N TYR A 79 -1.62 15.48 1.80
CA TYR A 79 -2.03 14.23 1.18
C TYR A 79 -3.02 13.45 2.04
N VAL A 80 -3.79 12.60 1.38
CA VAL A 80 -4.63 11.58 2.04
C VAL A 80 -3.88 10.26 2.05
N VAL A 81 -3.80 9.62 3.22
CA VAL A 81 -3.31 8.25 3.35
C VAL A 81 -4.42 7.36 3.88
N ARG A 82 -4.57 6.19 3.29
CA ARG A 82 -5.49 5.15 3.75
C ARG A 82 -4.83 3.79 3.64
N GLU A 83 -5.19 2.94 4.58
CA GLU A 83 -4.81 1.54 4.62
C GLU A 83 -6.00 0.73 5.11
N THR A 84 -6.19 -0.45 4.58
CA THR A 84 -7.23 -1.39 5.04
C THR A 84 -6.58 -2.50 5.85
N ALA A 85 -7.19 -2.84 6.99
CA ALA A 85 -6.80 -3.98 7.80
C ALA A 85 -7.96 -4.95 7.96
N LEU A 86 -7.66 -6.25 7.88
CA LEU A 86 -8.51 -7.35 8.34
C LEU A 86 -7.88 -7.90 9.60
N VAL A 87 -8.64 -7.92 10.69
CA VAL A 87 -8.20 -8.41 11.99
C VAL A 87 -9.13 -9.53 12.43
N LYS A 88 -8.59 -10.74 12.48
CA LYS A 88 -9.30 -11.91 12.98
C LYS A 88 -8.95 -12.12 14.44
N ILE A 89 -9.94 -12.03 15.29
CA ILE A 89 -9.81 -12.09 16.74
C ILE A 89 -10.35 -13.46 17.19
N HIS A 90 -9.52 -14.26 17.86
CA HIS A 90 -9.92 -15.48 18.52
C HIS A 90 -10.35 -15.16 19.95
N ALA A 91 -11.64 -15.13 20.17
CA ALA A 91 -12.23 -14.75 21.45
C ALA A 91 -13.46 -15.60 21.77
N PRO A 92 -13.69 -15.93 23.06
CA PRO A 92 -14.91 -16.61 23.48
C PRO A 92 -16.13 -15.74 23.26
N GLU A 93 -17.31 -16.38 23.24
CA GLU A 93 -18.57 -15.71 22.94
C GLU A 93 -18.88 -14.54 23.88
N GLN A 94 -18.46 -14.63 25.15
CA GLN A 94 -18.66 -13.59 26.16
C GLN A 94 -17.95 -12.27 25.82
N GLN A 95 -16.89 -12.30 25.01
CA GLN A 95 -16.15 -11.09 24.62
C GLN A 95 -16.66 -10.44 23.34
N ARG A 96 -17.69 -10.99 22.70
CA ARG A 96 -18.19 -10.48 21.40
C ARG A 96 -18.75 -9.07 21.50
N GLU A 97 -19.45 -8.74 22.58
CA GLU A 97 -19.97 -7.39 22.77
C GLU A 97 -18.86 -6.36 22.98
N GLU A 98 -17.77 -6.76 23.64
CA GLU A 98 -16.60 -5.90 23.81
C GLU A 98 -15.88 -5.68 22.46
N ILE A 99 -15.75 -6.73 21.65
CA ILE A 99 -15.19 -6.61 20.26
C ILE A 99 -16.07 -5.67 19.44
N ARG A 100 -17.39 -5.80 19.53
CA ARG A 100 -18.34 -4.92 18.82
C ARG A 100 -18.17 -3.47 19.25
N THR A 101 -18.11 -3.21 20.56
CA THR A 101 -17.92 -1.88 21.14
C THR A 101 -16.61 -1.25 20.64
N ILE A 102 -15.51 -2.01 20.59
CA ILE A 102 -14.23 -1.54 20.06
C ILE A 102 -14.36 -1.24 18.58
N ALA A 103 -14.92 -2.16 17.78
CA ALA A 103 -15.10 -1.97 16.35
C ALA A 103 -15.92 -0.70 16.04
N GLU A 104 -17.04 -0.51 16.72
CA GLU A 104 -17.89 0.68 16.58
C GLU A 104 -17.15 1.97 16.97
N GLY A 105 -16.38 1.95 18.06
CA GLY A 105 -15.59 3.10 18.52
C GLY A 105 -14.52 3.54 17.53
N PHE A 106 -14.05 2.64 16.66
CA PHE A 106 -13.12 2.94 15.58
C PHE A 106 -13.79 3.14 14.21
N GLY A 107 -15.11 2.96 14.12
CA GLY A 107 -15.82 2.96 12.84
C GLY A 107 -15.49 1.73 11.96
N ALA A 108 -15.01 0.66 12.59
CA ALA A 108 -14.71 -0.60 11.93
C ALA A 108 -15.97 -1.47 11.75
N LYS A 109 -15.93 -2.43 10.85
CA LYS A 109 -17.05 -3.31 10.53
C LYS A 109 -16.71 -4.76 10.87
N ILE A 110 -17.67 -5.48 11.46
CA ILE A 110 -17.57 -6.93 11.58
C ILE A 110 -18.02 -7.53 10.25
N VAL A 111 -17.07 -8.15 9.52
CA VAL A 111 -17.30 -8.73 8.19
C VAL A 111 -17.38 -10.24 8.19
N GLY A 112 -17.05 -10.87 9.32
CA GLY A 112 -17.16 -12.32 9.49
C GLY A 112 -17.23 -12.70 10.96
N SER A 113 -17.97 -13.79 11.26
CA SER A 113 -18.11 -14.31 12.60
C SER A 113 -18.30 -15.83 12.58
N SER A 114 -17.65 -16.53 13.51
CA SER A 114 -17.84 -17.96 13.80
C SER A 114 -17.97 -18.14 15.32
N PRO A 115 -18.28 -19.35 15.85
CA PRO A 115 -18.38 -19.54 17.29
C PRO A 115 -17.14 -19.12 18.09
N GLN A 116 -15.95 -19.12 17.48
CA GLN A 116 -14.68 -18.87 18.17
C GLN A 116 -13.90 -17.69 17.61
N THR A 117 -14.38 -17.04 16.53
CA THR A 117 -13.65 -15.97 15.88
C THR A 117 -14.57 -14.87 15.39
N VAL A 118 -14.04 -13.64 15.38
CA VAL A 118 -14.65 -12.46 14.76
C VAL A 118 -13.63 -11.84 13.82
N VAL A 119 -14.05 -11.47 12.60
CA VAL A 119 -13.20 -10.73 11.64
C VAL A 119 -13.71 -9.31 11.55
N VAL A 120 -12.83 -8.38 11.87
CA VAL A 120 -13.08 -6.94 11.81
C VAL A 120 -12.31 -6.35 10.63
N GLU A 121 -13.01 -5.54 9.83
CA GLU A 121 -12.44 -4.73 8.75
C GLU A 121 -12.43 -3.26 9.16
N MET A 122 -11.31 -2.59 8.91
CA MET A 122 -11.19 -1.16 9.09
C MET A 122 -10.34 -0.55 7.98
N THR A 123 -10.78 0.62 7.48
CA THR A 123 -9.99 1.44 6.56
C THR A 123 -9.82 2.83 7.18
N ASP A 124 -8.59 3.19 7.51
CA ASP A 124 -8.24 4.49 8.09
C ASP A 124 -6.75 4.80 7.88
N THR A 125 -6.24 5.80 8.60
CA THR A 125 -4.80 6.07 8.65
C THR A 125 -4.03 4.91 9.29
N PRO A 126 -2.76 4.68 8.91
CA PRO A 126 -1.95 3.60 9.48
C PRO A 126 -1.87 3.63 11.02
N ASP A 127 -1.85 4.83 11.62
CA ASP A 127 -1.77 5.01 13.08
C ASP A 127 -3.06 4.56 13.76
N ARG A 128 -4.22 5.00 13.26
CA ARG A 128 -5.52 4.58 13.80
C ARG A 128 -5.76 3.07 13.66
N LEU A 129 -5.29 2.49 12.55
CA LEU A 129 -5.30 1.03 12.39
C LEU A 129 -4.43 0.35 13.44
N GLY A 130 -3.24 0.91 13.70
CA GLY A 130 -2.35 0.43 14.76
C GLY A 130 -3.02 0.43 16.13
N GLU A 131 -3.67 1.53 16.50
CA GLU A 131 -4.41 1.66 17.78
C GLU A 131 -5.53 0.62 17.91
N MET A 132 -6.32 0.44 16.87
CA MET A 132 -7.40 -0.56 16.85
C MET A 132 -6.83 -1.99 17.01
N ILE A 133 -5.77 -2.33 16.29
CA ILE A 133 -5.13 -3.64 16.37
C ILE A 133 -4.58 -3.91 17.78
N GLU A 134 -3.93 -2.93 18.41
CA GLU A 134 -3.42 -3.10 19.76
C GLU A 134 -4.55 -3.29 20.79
N ARG A 135 -5.66 -2.58 20.64
CA ARG A 135 -6.84 -2.82 21.49
C ARG A 135 -7.45 -4.21 21.28
N ALA A 136 -7.53 -4.65 20.00
CA ALA A 136 -8.04 -5.98 19.67
C ALA A 136 -7.19 -7.10 20.27
N LYS A 137 -5.86 -6.94 20.30
CA LYS A 137 -4.94 -7.89 20.93
C LYS A 137 -5.20 -8.09 22.44
N GLY A 138 -5.71 -7.07 23.10
CA GLY A 138 -6.12 -7.16 24.51
C GLY A 138 -7.29 -8.10 24.77
N LEU A 139 -8.10 -8.43 23.75
CA LEU A 139 -9.25 -9.30 23.84
C LEU A 139 -8.96 -10.75 23.49
N GLY A 140 -7.88 -11.02 22.77
CA GLY A 140 -7.55 -12.40 22.36
C GLY A 140 -6.42 -12.44 21.34
N THR A 141 -6.10 -13.65 20.89
CA THR A 141 -5.09 -13.86 19.85
C THR A 141 -5.61 -13.28 18.52
N CYS A 142 -4.81 -12.43 17.90
CA CYS A 142 -5.18 -11.78 16.63
C CYS A 142 -4.28 -12.24 15.47
N GLU A 143 -4.93 -12.58 14.35
CA GLU A 143 -4.29 -12.62 13.04
C GLU A 143 -4.60 -11.30 12.32
N THR A 144 -3.59 -10.68 11.73
CA THR A 144 -3.76 -9.36 11.10
C THR A 144 -3.21 -9.37 9.69
N MET A 145 -3.98 -8.87 8.74
CA MET A 145 -3.54 -8.59 7.38
C MET A 145 -3.77 -7.12 7.06
N ARG A 146 -2.79 -6.47 6.45
CA ARG A 146 -2.84 -5.06 6.06
C ARG A 146 -2.53 -4.91 4.57
N SER A 147 -3.25 -4.02 3.90
CA SER A 147 -3.09 -3.77 2.45
C SER A 147 -1.80 -3.03 2.09
N GLY A 148 -1.17 -2.40 3.06
CA GLY A 148 -0.20 -1.35 2.80
C GLY A 148 -0.88 0.01 2.55
N SER A 149 -0.09 1.07 2.64
CA SER A 149 -0.60 2.44 2.57
C SER A 149 -0.84 2.88 1.13
N LEU A 150 -2.05 3.35 0.84
CA LEU A 150 -2.38 4.11 -0.35
C LEU A 150 -2.23 5.59 -0.02
N ALA A 151 -1.47 6.35 -0.82
CA ALA A 151 -1.28 7.78 -0.63
C ALA A 151 -1.61 8.56 -1.90
N MET A 152 -2.33 9.68 -1.72
CA MET A 152 -2.69 10.58 -2.81
C MET A 152 -2.58 12.03 -2.34
N ALA A 153 -1.77 12.84 -3.02
CA ALA A 153 -1.65 14.27 -2.72
C ALA A 153 -2.95 15.01 -3.08
N LEU A 154 -3.32 16.00 -2.27
CA LEU A 154 -4.49 16.85 -2.52
C LEU A 154 -4.20 17.93 -3.56
N GLY A 155 -2.94 18.30 -3.75
CA GLY A 155 -2.47 19.22 -4.79
C GLY A 155 -1.77 18.51 -5.94
N GLY A 156 -1.14 19.24 -6.85
CA GLY A 156 -0.48 18.72 -8.05
C GLY A 156 0.80 17.90 -7.83
N ALA A 157 1.08 17.43 -6.62
CA ALA A 157 2.32 16.73 -6.26
C ALA A 157 2.28 15.20 -6.50
N THR A 158 1.13 14.63 -6.89
CA THR A 158 1.07 13.20 -7.24
C THR A 158 1.50 13.03 -8.70
N PRO A 159 2.30 12.01 -9.03
CA PRO A 159 2.67 11.73 -10.42
C PRO A 159 1.43 11.69 -11.31
N ARG A 160 1.42 12.49 -12.36
CA ARG A 160 0.37 12.50 -13.37
C ARG A 160 0.89 11.87 -14.64
N THR A 161 0.08 11.07 -15.28
CA THR A 161 0.44 10.39 -16.53
C THR A 161 0.25 11.32 -17.73
N GLU A 162 0.94 12.47 -17.75
CA GLU A 162 1.16 13.22 -19.01
C GLU A 162 2.43 12.72 -19.75
N VAL A 163 3.06 11.67 -19.20
CA VAL A 163 4.22 11.06 -19.85
C VAL A 163 3.73 10.34 -21.10
N PRO A 164 4.21 10.73 -22.31
CA PRO A 164 3.86 9.99 -23.52
C PRO A 164 4.33 8.56 -23.36
N LEU A 165 3.37 7.64 -23.27
CA LEU A 165 3.65 6.20 -23.28
C LEU A 165 4.39 5.90 -24.58
N ARG A 166 5.46 5.13 -24.52
CA ARG A 166 6.05 4.57 -25.73
C ARG A 166 4.95 3.78 -26.45
N GLU A 167 4.81 3.94 -27.75
CA GLU A 167 3.73 3.32 -28.56
C GLU A 167 3.53 1.82 -28.33
N GLU A 168 4.56 1.11 -27.84
CA GLU A 168 4.53 -0.30 -27.49
C GLU A 168 3.81 -0.64 -26.17
N ILE A 169 3.49 0.35 -25.31
CA ILE A 169 2.94 0.10 -23.97
C ILE A 169 1.42 -0.09 -23.98
N THR A 170 0.74 0.23 -25.07
CA THR A 170 -0.74 0.18 -25.18
C THR A 170 -1.31 -1.25 -25.16
N ARG A 171 -0.49 -2.30 -25.24
CA ARG A 171 -0.94 -3.70 -25.11
C ARG A 171 -0.48 -4.30 -23.79
N PRO A 172 -1.41 -4.77 -22.95
CA PRO A 172 -1.05 -5.56 -21.78
C PRO A 172 -0.14 -6.73 -22.20
N TRP A 173 0.93 -7.00 -21.45
CA TRP A 173 1.91 -8.05 -21.76
C TRP A 173 1.29 -9.44 -21.92
N TRP A 174 0.11 -9.71 -21.31
CA TRP A 174 -0.66 -10.96 -21.49
C TRP A 174 -1.44 -11.02 -22.82
N GLN A 175 -1.49 -9.93 -23.58
CA GLN A 175 -2.06 -9.87 -24.94
C GLN A 175 -0.98 -9.81 -26.02
N ALA A 176 0.30 -9.86 -25.66
CA ALA A 176 1.38 -10.00 -26.61
C ALA A 176 1.29 -11.42 -27.21
N ASP A 177 1.08 -11.44 -28.52
CA ASP A 177 0.82 -12.65 -29.30
C ASP A 177 1.75 -13.80 -28.95
N GLY A 178 1.14 -14.93 -28.64
CA GLY A 178 1.60 -16.28 -28.55
C GLY A 178 2.97 -16.60 -29.17
N ALA A 179 4.02 -16.29 -28.44
CA ALA A 179 5.32 -16.92 -28.67
C ALA A 179 5.66 -17.70 -27.39
N CYS A 180 5.28 -19.00 -27.41
CA CYS A 180 5.94 -20.01 -26.60
C CYS A 180 7.36 -20.20 -27.10
#